data_8be33668846bf831210dc29d69d656c5
#
_entry.id   8be33668846bf831210dc29d69d656c5
#
_cell.length_a   1.000
_cell.length_b   1.000
_cell.length_c   1.000
_cell.angle_alpha   90.00
_cell.angle_beta   90.00
_cell.angle_gamma   90.00
#
_symmetry.space_group_name_H-M   'P 1'
#
loop_
_entity.id
_entity.type
_entity.pdbx_description
1 polymer ?
#
loop_
_entity_poly.entity_id
_entity_poly.type
_entity_poly.pdbx_seq_one_letter_code
_entity_poly.pdbx_strand_id
1 'polypeptide(L)'
;MFMNVAYLNNSTSTVVDNTKPLIVTSCGNYRVKNRSEVVTHRPKGRKDYQLLYIASGKGHFFIHGEEKTVSAGNIIIYLPDQPQEYVYYRADQTDVYWVHFTGNEVEEILKYYNCLLYTSPSPR
;
A
#
# COMPACT_ATOMS: atom_id res chain seq x y z
N MET A 1 6.44 -11.32 13.62
CA MET A 1 6.02 -10.16 12.82
C MET A 1 5.87 -8.96 13.73
N PHE A 2 6.43 -7.84 13.31
CA PHE A 2 6.31 -6.60 14.06
C PHE A 2 5.43 -5.63 13.27
N MET A 3 4.43 -5.04 13.94
CA MET A 3 3.51 -4.13 13.27
C MET A 3 3.02 -3.06 14.24
N ASN A 4 3.17 -1.80 13.85
CA ASN A 4 2.56 -0.66 14.52
C ASN A 4 1.42 -0.16 13.65
N VAL A 5 0.26 0.05 14.26
CA VAL A 5 -0.94 0.40 13.50
C VAL A 5 -1.71 1.51 14.19
N ALA A 6 -2.23 2.45 13.42
CA ALA A 6 -3.13 3.48 13.91
C ALA A 6 -4.39 3.51 13.03
N TYR A 7 -5.54 3.58 13.66
CA TYR A 7 -6.82 3.64 12.96
C TYR A 7 -7.62 4.85 13.40
N LEU A 8 -8.24 5.51 12.43
CA LEU A 8 -9.17 6.59 12.73
C LEU A 8 -10.46 5.99 13.31
N ASN A 9 -10.90 6.52 14.45
CA ASN A 9 -12.13 6.07 15.11
C ASN A 9 -12.19 4.55 15.33
N ASN A 10 -11.04 3.94 15.56
CA ASN A 10 -10.94 2.49 15.80
C ASN A 10 -11.45 1.65 14.62
N SER A 11 -11.49 2.20 13.42
CA SER A 11 -11.91 1.45 12.25
C SER A 11 -10.81 0.47 11.85
N THR A 12 -11.17 -0.80 11.69
CA THR A 12 -10.24 -1.85 11.26
C THR A 12 -10.55 -2.32 9.83
N SER A 13 -11.57 -1.77 9.21
CA SER A 13 -12.00 -2.17 7.87
C SER A 13 -11.82 -1.01 6.90
N THR A 14 -12.01 -1.31 5.64
CA THR A 14 -11.99 -0.30 4.58
C THR A 14 -13.03 0.77 4.86
N VAL A 15 -12.61 2.03 4.81
CA VAL A 15 -13.47 3.18 5.04
C VAL A 15 -13.48 4.05 3.80
N VAL A 16 -14.68 4.44 3.37
CA VAL A 16 -14.86 5.38 2.27
C VAL A 16 -15.56 6.62 2.82
N ASP A 17 -14.95 7.78 2.62
CA ASP A 17 -15.51 9.04 3.07
C ASP A 17 -15.34 10.06 1.94
N ASN A 18 -16.45 10.39 1.29
CA ASN A 18 -16.49 11.34 0.19
C ASN A 18 -16.94 12.73 0.62
N THR A 19 -16.97 12.98 1.93
CA THR A 19 -17.35 14.30 2.46
C THR A 19 -16.14 15.21 2.65
N LYS A 20 -14.93 14.68 2.50
CA LYS A 20 -13.69 15.44 2.67
C LYS A 20 -12.80 15.27 1.45
N PRO A 21 -11.91 16.24 1.17
CA PRO A 21 -11.00 16.11 0.03
C PRO A 21 -10.03 14.94 0.17
N LEU A 22 -9.48 14.77 1.37
CA LEU A 22 -8.51 13.72 1.67
C LEU A 22 -8.52 13.47 3.17
N ILE A 23 -8.62 12.21 3.55
CA ILE A 23 -8.53 11.83 4.96
C ILE A 23 -7.78 10.50 5.07
N VAL A 24 -6.84 10.44 5.99
CA VAL A 24 -6.13 9.20 6.31
C VAL A 24 -6.96 8.44 7.33
N THR A 25 -7.27 7.19 7.03
CA THR A 25 -8.11 6.35 7.90
C THR A 25 -7.31 5.38 8.72
N SER A 26 -6.13 4.96 8.24
CA SER A 26 -5.24 4.11 9.02
C SER A 26 -3.84 4.20 8.43
N CYS A 27 -2.87 3.89 9.26
CA CYS A 27 -1.48 3.83 8.83
C CYS A 27 -0.74 2.86 9.74
N GLY A 28 0.41 2.40 9.29
CA GLY A 28 1.18 1.48 10.09
C GLY A 28 2.54 1.19 9.53
N ASN A 29 3.29 0.43 10.30
CA ASN A 29 4.61 -0.07 9.92
C ASN A 29 4.61 -1.58 10.10
N TYR A 30 5.22 -2.28 9.16
CA TYR A 30 5.19 -3.71 9.09
C TYR A 30 6.58 -4.26 8.80
N ARG A 31 7.04 -5.17 9.64
CA ARG A 31 8.31 -5.87 9.44
C ARG A 31 8.08 -7.37 9.52
N VAL A 32 8.72 -8.11 8.61
CA VAL A 32 8.65 -9.57 8.63
C VAL A 32 9.75 -10.10 9.54
N LYS A 33 9.37 -10.69 10.67
CA LYS A 33 10.36 -11.17 11.66
C LYS A 33 10.26 -12.65 11.97
N ASN A 34 9.04 -13.14 12.22
CA ASN A 34 8.86 -14.50 12.74
C ASN A 34 8.36 -15.49 11.69
N ARG A 35 8.01 -15.02 10.52
CA ARG A 35 7.55 -15.86 9.42
C ARG A 35 8.56 -15.79 8.29
N SER A 36 8.63 -16.82 7.46
CA SER A 36 9.50 -16.80 6.30
C SER A 36 8.97 -15.85 5.23
N GLU A 37 7.66 -15.71 5.14
CA GLU A 37 7.04 -14.83 4.18
C GLU A 37 5.67 -14.35 4.68
N VAL A 38 5.23 -13.20 4.14
CA VAL A 38 3.90 -12.68 4.40
C VAL A 38 3.28 -12.32 3.06
N VAL A 39 2.15 -12.93 2.76
CA VAL A 39 1.46 -12.78 1.48
C VAL A 39 0.18 -11.99 1.68
N THR A 40 -0.04 -11.02 0.81
CA THR A 40 -1.31 -10.31 0.72
C THR A 40 -1.95 -10.67 -0.61
N HIS A 41 -3.21 -11.05 -0.57
CA HIS A 41 -3.96 -11.41 -1.76
C HIS A 41 -5.38 -10.85 -1.63
N ARG A 42 -5.67 -9.81 -2.40
CA ARG A 42 -6.99 -9.18 -2.44
C ARG A 42 -7.43 -9.07 -3.90
N PRO A 43 -8.09 -10.10 -4.43
CA PRO A 43 -8.43 -10.10 -5.86
C PRO A 43 -9.40 -8.99 -6.25
N LYS A 44 -10.18 -8.46 -5.32
CA LYS A 44 -11.10 -7.36 -5.59
C LYS A 44 -10.60 -6.02 -5.04
N GLY A 45 -9.39 -6.03 -4.47
CA GLY A 45 -8.80 -4.82 -3.93
C GLY A 45 -9.48 -4.33 -2.65
N ARG A 46 -9.22 -3.08 -2.34
CA ARG A 46 -9.85 -2.37 -1.23
C ARG A 46 -10.82 -1.33 -1.79
N LYS A 47 -11.66 -0.77 -0.92
CA LYS A 47 -12.56 0.32 -1.32
C LYS A 47 -11.92 1.69 -1.16
N ASP A 48 -10.82 1.75 -0.42
CA ASP A 48 -10.04 2.99 -0.23
C ASP A 48 -8.74 2.92 -1.05
N TYR A 49 -7.95 3.97 -0.95
CA TYR A 49 -6.62 4.04 -1.55
C TYR A 49 -5.60 3.51 -0.56
N GLN A 50 -4.53 2.94 -1.08
CA GLN A 50 -3.44 2.43 -0.24
C GLN A 50 -2.11 2.85 -0.83
N LEU A 51 -1.24 3.41 0.02
CA LEU A 51 0.13 3.71 -0.33
C LEU A 51 1.04 2.83 0.50
N LEU A 52 2.00 2.20 -0.16
CA LEU A 52 3.03 1.39 0.50
C LEU A 52 4.38 2.01 0.21
N TYR A 53 5.16 2.24 1.26
CA TYR A 53 6.53 2.73 1.13
C TYR A 53 7.48 1.66 1.63
N ILE A 54 8.41 1.24 0.76
CA ILE A 54 9.42 0.24 1.13
C ILE A 54 10.58 0.99 1.77
N ALA A 55 10.71 0.88 3.09
CA ALA A 55 11.74 1.59 3.83
C ALA A 55 13.07 0.84 3.83
N SER A 56 13.04 -0.50 3.85
CA SER A 56 14.24 -1.30 3.71
C SER A 56 13.89 -2.64 3.08
N GLY A 57 14.89 -3.30 2.50
CA GLY A 57 14.67 -4.55 1.80
C GLY A 57 13.94 -4.34 0.49
N LYS A 58 13.03 -5.25 0.18
CA LYS A 58 12.26 -5.19 -1.05
C LYS A 58 10.96 -5.96 -0.89
N GLY A 59 10.00 -5.67 -1.76
CA GLY A 59 8.77 -6.42 -1.85
C GLY A 59 8.58 -6.93 -3.26
N HIS A 60 7.77 -7.97 -3.41
CA HIS A 60 7.46 -8.57 -4.70
C HIS A 60 5.99 -8.35 -4.98
N PHE A 61 5.69 -7.59 -6.02
CA PHE A 61 4.32 -7.18 -6.35
C PHE A 61 3.92 -7.78 -7.68
N PHE A 62 2.73 -8.36 -7.73
CA PHE A 62 2.22 -9.00 -8.94
C PHE A 62 1.20 -8.06 -9.57
N ILE A 63 1.55 -7.47 -10.71
CA ILE A 63 0.75 -6.47 -11.39
C ILE A 63 0.50 -6.97 -12.81
N HIS A 64 -0.78 -7.14 -13.15
CA HIS A 64 -1.18 -7.65 -14.47
C HIS A 64 -0.48 -8.98 -14.80
N GLY A 65 -0.34 -9.87 -13.80
CA GLY A 65 0.27 -11.17 -13.99
C GLY A 65 1.79 -11.17 -14.02
N GLU A 66 2.41 -10.02 -13.86
CA GLU A 66 3.88 -9.91 -13.85
C GLU A 66 4.38 -9.57 -12.46
N GLU A 67 5.48 -10.21 -12.08
CA GLU A 67 6.13 -9.90 -10.82
C GLU A 67 7.04 -8.69 -10.99
N LYS A 68 6.86 -7.71 -10.11
CA LYS A 68 7.71 -6.52 -10.02
C LYS A 68 8.37 -6.49 -8.66
N THR A 69 9.69 -6.41 -8.64
CA THR A 69 10.44 -6.25 -7.40
C THR A 69 10.58 -4.77 -7.11
N VAL A 70 10.12 -4.35 -5.94
CA VAL A 70 10.16 -2.95 -5.51
C VAL A 70 11.13 -2.84 -4.35
N SER A 71 12.21 -2.10 -4.55
CA SER A 71 13.26 -1.96 -3.55
C SER A 71 13.05 -0.74 -2.67
N ALA A 72 13.86 -0.66 -1.61
CA ALA A 72 13.80 0.44 -0.65
C ALA A 72 13.86 1.80 -1.33
N GLY A 73 13.09 2.75 -0.80
CA GLY A 73 13.02 4.09 -1.34
C GLY A 73 11.92 4.30 -2.37
N ASN A 74 11.14 3.26 -2.66
CA ASN A 74 10.08 3.34 -3.65
C ASN A 74 8.71 3.18 -3.01
N ILE A 75 7.67 3.65 -3.70
CA ILE A 75 6.30 3.55 -3.26
C ILE A 75 5.45 2.81 -4.29
N ILE A 76 4.39 2.19 -3.79
CA ILE A 76 3.33 1.60 -4.61
C ILE A 76 2.03 2.24 -4.15
N ILE A 77 1.20 2.65 -5.11
CA ILE A 77 -0.13 3.17 -4.80
C ILE A 77 -1.16 2.27 -5.46
N TYR A 78 -2.07 1.75 -4.64
CA TYR A 78 -3.21 0.99 -5.12
C TYR A 78 -4.46 1.86 -5.07
N LEU A 79 -5.20 1.85 -6.18
CA LEU A 79 -6.47 2.55 -6.30
C LEU A 79 -7.59 1.69 -5.74
N PRO A 80 -8.76 2.28 -5.44
CA PRO A 80 -9.93 1.48 -5.06
C PRO A 80 -10.24 0.42 -6.11
N ASP A 81 -10.62 -0.76 -5.63
CA ASP A 81 -11.02 -1.91 -6.46
C ASP A 81 -9.90 -2.49 -7.32
N GLN A 82 -8.68 -2.00 -7.20
CA GLN A 82 -7.54 -2.55 -7.93
C GLN A 82 -7.06 -3.82 -7.22
N PRO A 83 -6.95 -4.95 -7.93
CA PRO A 83 -6.45 -6.18 -7.31
C PRO A 83 -5.08 -5.98 -6.68
N GLN A 84 -4.90 -6.57 -5.52
CA GLN A 84 -3.65 -6.48 -4.77
C GLN A 84 -3.10 -7.88 -4.54
N GLU A 85 -1.86 -8.09 -4.94
CA GLU A 85 -1.15 -9.33 -4.66
C GLU A 85 0.32 -9.00 -4.48
N TYR A 86 0.86 -9.28 -3.29
CA TYR A 86 2.26 -9.03 -3.03
C TYR A 86 2.75 -9.92 -1.89
N VAL A 87 4.07 -10.08 -1.83
CA VAL A 87 4.71 -10.91 -0.81
C VAL A 87 5.98 -10.24 -0.32
N TYR A 88 6.19 -10.32 0.99
CA TYR A 88 7.42 -9.87 1.65
C TYR A 88 8.10 -11.09 2.25
N TYR A 89 9.41 -11.19 2.06
CA TYR A 89 10.20 -12.29 2.59
C TYR A 89 11.06 -11.81 3.76
N ARG A 90 11.16 -12.64 4.80
CA ARG A 90 12.01 -12.33 5.94
C ARG A 90 13.47 -12.21 5.50
N ALA A 91 13.91 -13.04 4.55
CA ALA A 91 15.28 -13.00 4.04
C ALA A 91 15.65 -11.64 3.45
N ASP A 92 14.68 -10.89 2.96
CA ASP A 92 14.89 -9.56 2.41
C ASP A 92 14.90 -8.48 3.48
N GLN A 93 14.56 -8.82 4.72
CA GLN A 93 14.46 -7.88 5.84
C GLN A 93 13.57 -6.68 5.49
N THR A 94 12.45 -6.97 4.87
CA THR A 94 11.54 -5.93 4.38
C THR A 94 10.89 -5.18 5.52
N ASP A 95 10.91 -3.85 5.41
CA ASP A 95 10.28 -2.93 6.32
C ASP A 95 9.41 -2.00 5.49
N VAL A 96 8.10 -2.01 5.74
CA VAL A 96 7.12 -1.29 4.93
C VAL A 96 6.30 -0.38 5.82
N TYR A 97 6.08 0.84 5.35
CA TYR A 97 5.09 1.75 5.94
C TYR A 97 3.90 1.81 5.00
N TRP A 98 2.72 1.83 5.56
CA TRP A 98 1.51 1.85 4.75
C TRP A 98 0.52 2.89 5.27
N VAL A 99 -0.26 3.43 4.35
CA VAL A 99 -1.30 4.42 4.65
C VAL A 99 -2.54 4.05 3.85
N HIS A 100 -3.69 4.02 4.53
CA HIS A 100 -4.99 3.92 3.87
C HIS A 100 -5.64 5.28 3.92
N PHE A 101 -6.19 5.72 2.80
CA PHE A 101 -6.79 7.05 2.73
C PHE A 101 -7.96 7.04 1.74
N THR A 102 -8.80 8.06 1.88
CA THR A 102 -9.98 8.21 1.04
C THR A 102 -10.28 9.69 0.91
N GLY A 103 -11.26 10.06 0.07
CA GLY A 103 -11.64 11.43 -0.11
C GLY A 103 -12.20 11.68 -1.50
N ASN A 104 -12.89 12.82 -1.66
CA ASN A 104 -13.50 13.17 -2.92
C ASN A 104 -12.55 13.87 -3.89
N GLU A 105 -11.34 14.26 -3.45
CA GLU A 105 -10.34 14.89 -4.31
C GLU A 105 -9.05 14.09 -4.44
N VAL A 106 -9.03 12.85 -3.94
CA VAL A 106 -7.81 12.03 -3.98
C VAL A 106 -7.34 11.79 -5.39
N GLU A 107 -8.27 11.48 -6.30
CA GLU A 107 -7.91 11.22 -7.70
C GLU A 107 -7.22 12.42 -8.33
N GLU A 108 -7.74 13.62 -8.10
CA GLU A 108 -7.14 14.84 -8.63
C GLU A 108 -5.78 15.12 -8.00
N ILE A 109 -5.63 14.85 -6.70
CA ILE A 109 -4.36 15.03 -6.01
C ILE A 109 -3.31 14.08 -6.61
N LEU A 110 -3.67 12.81 -6.82
CA LEU A 110 -2.75 11.84 -7.39
C LEU A 110 -2.36 12.20 -8.82
N LYS A 111 -3.30 12.70 -9.61
CA LYS A 111 -2.99 13.19 -10.96
C LYS A 111 -2.02 14.34 -10.92
N TYR A 112 -2.24 15.29 -10.00
CA TYR A 112 -1.40 16.48 -9.90
C TYR A 112 0.05 16.11 -9.64
N TYR A 113 0.28 15.06 -8.84
CA TYR A 113 1.62 14.59 -8.53
C TYR A 113 2.10 13.45 -9.42
N ASN A 114 1.38 13.15 -10.51
CA ASN A 114 1.70 12.05 -11.41
C ASN A 114 1.74 10.68 -10.75
N CYS A 115 0.93 10.47 -9.73
CA CYS A 115 0.94 9.20 -8.99
C CYS A 115 0.07 8.12 -9.62
N LEU A 116 -0.93 8.50 -10.42
CA LEU A 116 -1.89 7.53 -10.97
C LEU A 116 -1.31 6.61 -12.03
N LEU A 117 -0.18 6.99 -12.61
CA LEU A 117 0.45 6.17 -13.65
C LEU A 117 1.21 5.00 -13.09
N TYR A 118 1.37 4.94 -11.78
CA TYR A 118 2.29 3.99 -11.16
C TYR A 118 1.60 3.14 -10.12
N THR A 119 1.36 1.90 -10.48
CA THR A 119 1.06 0.85 -9.53
C THR A 119 2.31 0.04 -9.26
N SER A 120 3.43 0.49 -9.77
CA SER A 120 4.75 -0.07 -9.58
C SER A 120 5.73 1.09 -9.45
N PRO A 121 6.97 0.85 -9.02
CA PRO A 121 7.94 1.92 -8.87
C PRO A 121 8.12 2.64 -10.19
N SER A 122 8.20 3.96 -10.09
CA SER A 122 8.45 4.76 -11.24
C SER A 122 9.94 4.79 -11.53
N PRO A 123 10.34 4.62 -12.77
CA PRO A 123 11.75 4.75 -13.13
C PRO A 123 12.19 6.18 -13.31
N ARG A 124 11.38 7.13 -12.98
CA ARG A 124 11.64 8.54 -13.24
C ARG A 124 12.92 9.06 -12.94
#